data_4bc8ec625ed0cd03d039a3b744790e4d
#
_entry.id   4bc8ec625ed0cd03d039a3b744790e4d
#
_cell.length_a   1.000
_cell.length_b   1.000
_cell.length_c   1.000
_cell.angle_alpha   90.00
_cell.angle_beta   90.00
_cell.angle_gamma   90.00
#
_symmetry.space_group_name_H-M   'P 1'
#
loop_
_entity.id
_entity.type
_entity.pdbx_description
1 polymer ?
#
loop_
_entity_poly.entity_id
_entity_poly.type
_entity_poly.pdbx_seq_one_letter_code
_entity_poly.pdbx_strand_id
1 'polypeptide(L)'
;MNIILTGATGHLGTHITNQAIANHIDHFHIGVRNVEKVPEDWRGKVSVRQLDYFNQESMVKAFKGIDTVVFIPSIIHPSFKRIPEVENLVYAAKQSGLAHIIFIGYYADQHNNPFHMSPYFGYASRLLATSGIDYTYVRMAMYMDPLKPYLPELMKMHKLIYPAGDGRINYITRNDIARGVIAIIKNPDTWGKRYLLSGYSYDMKELAAILSEASGTEIKYEPVSLETFAEMYDEPKGFGALLASMYDAGARGLLDQESNDFQQLVNEQPQTLQSFLQENI
;
A
#
# COMPACT_ATOMS: atom_id res chain seq x y z
N MET A 1 5.14 -5.92 23.99
CA MET A 1 5.81 -5.97 22.67
C MET A 1 5.91 -4.56 22.13
N ASN A 2 7.11 -4.09 21.81
CA ASN A 2 7.33 -2.76 21.24
C ASN A 2 7.26 -2.84 19.71
N ILE A 3 6.36 -2.09 19.11
CA ILE A 3 6.12 -2.09 17.66
C ILE A 3 6.47 -0.71 17.09
N ILE A 4 7.13 -0.67 15.94
CA ILE A 4 7.33 0.57 15.20
C ILE A 4 6.70 0.47 13.80
N LEU A 5 5.87 1.45 13.45
CA LEU A 5 5.37 1.64 12.09
C LEU A 5 6.25 2.66 11.37
N THR A 6 6.85 2.29 10.24
CA THR A 6 7.56 3.23 9.38
C THR A 6 6.65 3.81 8.30
N GLY A 7 6.98 5.00 7.78
CA GLY A 7 6.12 5.67 6.81
C GLY A 7 4.77 6.14 7.40
N ALA A 8 4.70 6.33 8.72
CA ALA A 8 3.47 6.59 9.46
C ALA A 8 2.69 7.82 8.99
N THR A 9 3.37 8.89 8.53
CA THR A 9 2.74 10.12 8.02
C THR A 9 2.35 10.06 6.53
N GLY A 10 2.56 8.92 5.87
CA GLY A 10 2.06 8.66 4.52
C GLY A 10 0.59 8.29 4.50
N HIS A 11 -0.02 8.22 3.31
CA HIS A 11 -1.46 7.92 3.18
C HIS A 11 -1.88 6.62 3.90
N LEU A 12 -1.24 5.49 3.63
CA LEU A 12 -1.55 4.23 4.32
C LEU A 12 -1.12 4.26 5.79
N GLY A 13 0.08 4.83 6.07
CA GLY A 13 0.60 4.92 7.42
C GLY A 13 -0.32 5.70 8.36
N THR A 14 -0.99 6.74 7.86
CA THR A 14 -1.99 7.50 8.62
C THR A 14 -3.17 6.61 9.02
N HIS A 15 -3.71 5.81 8.10
CA HIS A 15 -4.79 4.87 8.42
C HIS A 15 -4.35 3.83 9.46
N ILE A 16 -3.15 3.24 9.31
CA ILE A 16 -2.64 2.25 10.27
C ILE A 16 -2.42 2.91 11.65
N THR A 17 -1.84 4.12 11.71
CA THR A 17 -1.62 4.83 12.98
C THR A 17 -2.94 5.14 13.68
N ASN A 18 -3.93 5.65 12.95
CA ASN A 18 -5.26 5.94 13.51
C ASN A 18 -5.94 4.67 14.02
N GLN A 19 -5.86 3.57 13.28
CA GLN A 19 -6.38 2.27 13.70
C GLN A 19 -5.62 1.73 14.93
N ALA A 20 -4.30 1.93 15.02
CA ALA A 20 -3.51 1.52 16.19
C ALA A 20 -3.93 2.29 17.45
N ILE A 21 -4.15 3.61 17.32
CA ILE A 21 -4.65 4.47 18.41
C ILE A 21 -6.06 4.04 18.83
N ALA A 22 -6.97 3.86 17.88
CA ALA A 22 -8.35 3.46 18.14
C ALA A 22 -8.47 2.07 18.80
N ASN A 23 -7.56 1.17 18.47
CA ASN A 23 -7.49 -0.17 19.05
C ASN A 23 -6.61 -0.25 20.31
N HIS A 24 -6.12 0.88 20.82
CA HIS A 24 -5.27 0.95 22.04
C HIS A 24 -4.07 0.00 22.00
N ILE A 25 -3.34 -0.02 20.86
CA ILE A 25 -2.15 -0.85 20.73
C ILE A 25 -1.05 -0.31 21.65
N ASP A 26 -0.72 -1.06 22.68
CA ASP A 26 0.31 -0.69 23.66
C ASP A 26 1.71 -0.64 23.02
N HIS A 27 2.54 0.28 23.50
CA HIS A 27 3.93 0.43 23.06
C HIS A 27 4.08 0.59 21.54
N PHE A 28 3.12 1.33 20.92
CA PHE A 28 3.15 1.65 19.49
C PHE A 28 3.99 2.89 19.24
N HIS A 29 5.02 2.71 18.43
CA HIS A 29 5.92 3.77 18.00
C HIS A 29 5.70 4.07 16.52
N ILE A 30 5.96 5.30 16.11
CA ILE A 30 5.99 5.68 14.69
C ILE A 30 7.39 6.16 14.30
N GLY A 31 7.87 5.66 13.16
CA GLY A 31 9.10 6.09 12.53
C GLY A 31 8.81 7.11 11.43
N VAL A 32 9.33 8.34 11.56
CA VAL A 32 9.08 9.43 10.63
C VAL A 32 10.37 10.15 10.28
N ARG A 33 10.49 10.61 9.03
CA ARG A 33 11.65 11.39 8.59
C ARG A 33 11.65 12.80 9.17
N ASN A 34 10.48 13.45 9.23
CA ASN A 34 10.30 14.77 9.81
C ASN A 34 9.30 14.71 10.96
N VAL A 35 9.77 14.93 12.19
CA VAL A 35 8.98 14.87 13.45
C VAL A 35 7.95 16.00 13.52
N GLU A 36 8.22 17.13 12.86
CA GLU A 36 7.31 18.29 12.86
C GLU A 36 6.03 18.03 12.05
N LYS A 37 6.08 17.07 11.11
CA LYS A 37 4.92 16.66 10.31
C LYS A 37 3.99 15.66 10.99
N VAL A 38 4.29 15.28 12.22
CA VAL A 38 3.41 14.38 13.00
C VAL A 38 2.14 15.15 13.38
N PRO A 39 0.96 14.62 13.08
CA PRO A 39 -0.30 15.24 13.45
C PRO A 39 -0.39 15.53 14.95
N GLU A 40 -0.97 16.67 15.30
CA GLU A 40 -1.10 17.12 16.69
C GLU A 40 -1.93 16.14 17.54
N ASP A 41 -2.99 15.58 16.94
CA ASP A 41 -3.89 14.63 17.57
C ASP A 41 -3.26 13.26 17.87
N TRP A 42 -2.06 12.98 17.34
CA TRP A 42 -1.29 11.77 17.68
C TRP A 42 -0.34 11.99 18.87
N ARG A 43 -0.05 13.23 19.21
CA ARG A 43 0.86 13.56 20.32
C ARG A 43 0.35 13.01 21.64
N GLY A 44 1.23 12.35 22.37
CA GLY A 44 0.89 11.67 23.63
C GLY A 44 0.15 10.34 23.48
N LYS A 45 -0.30 9.97 22.24
CA LYS A 45 -0.93 8.67 21.98
C LYS A 45 0.04 7.66 21.37
N VAL A 46 1.09 8.13 20.67
CA VAL A 46 2.14 7.29 20.09
C VAL A 46 3.51 7.86 20.43
N SER A 47 4.52 7.01 20.50
CA SER A 47 5.92 7.43 20.65
C SER A 47 6.52 7.70 19.28
N VAL A 48 7.19 8.84 19.10
CA VAL A 48 7.77 9.25 17.82
C VAL A 48 9.26 9.00 17.81
N ARG A 49 9.77 8.38 16.73
CA ARG A 49 11.20 8.19 16.49
C ARG A 49 11.56 8.76 15.12
N GLN A 50 12.66 9.50 15.06
CA GLN A 50 13.16 9.97 13.76
C GLN A 50 13.84 8.81 13.04
N LEU A 51 13.49 8.63 11.74
CA LEU A 51 13.98 7.53 10.92
C LEU A 51 14.03 7.95 9.45
N ASP A 52 15.16 7.69 8.80
CA ASP A 52 15.35 7.84 7.37
C ASP A 52 15.78 6.51 6.76
N TYR A 53 15.05 6.02 5.74
CA TYR A 53 15.32 4.75 5.05
C TYR A 53 16.70 4.67 4.39
N PHE A 54 17.26 5.81 4.02
CA PHE A 54 18.57 5.91 3.37
C PHE A 54 19.72 6.16 4.35
N ASN A 55 19.43 6.18 5.65
CA ASN A 55 20.42 6.35 6.70
C ASN A 55 20.38 5.16 7.67
N GLN A 56 21.34 4.23 7.51
CA GLN A 56 21.43 3.02 8.32
C GLN A 56 21.52 3.30 9.82
N GLU A 57 22.32 4.28 10.23
CA GLU A 57 22.48 4.63 11.64
C GLU A 57 21.17 5.15 12.24
N SER A 58 20.43 5.97 11.48
CA SER A 58 19.12 6.46 11.86
C SER A 58 18.13 5.31 12.08
N MET A 59 18.13 4.31 11.18
CA MET A 59 17.27 3.14 11.30
C MET A 59 17.66 2.26 12.50
N VAL A 60 18.95 1.98 12.69
CA VAL A 60 19.45 1.21 13.84
C VAL A 60 19.05 1.89 15.15
N LYS A 61 19.22 3.22 15.24
CA LYS A 61 18.83 4.01 16.41
C LYS A 61 17.32 3.93 16.66
N ALA A 62 16.53 4.06 15.58
CA ALA A 62 15.07 4.01 15.67
C ALA A 62 14.56 2.62 16.09
N PHE A 63 15.25 1.54 15.72
CA PHE A 63 14.84 0.17 16.06
C PHE A 63 15.36 -0.32 17.43
N LYS A 64 16.17 0.44 18.13
CA LYS A 64 16.67 0.04 19.46
C LYS A 64 15.52 -0.20 20.44
N GLY A 65 15.44 -1.42 20.99
CA GLY A 65 14.39 -1.85 21.91
C GLY A 65 13.01 -2.03 21.26
N ILE A 66 12.96 -2.19 19.92
CA ILE A 66 11.77 -2.56 19.16
C ILE A 66 11.80 -4.07 18.90
N ASP A 67 10.68 -4.73 19.12
CA ASP A 67 10.53 -6.16 18.86
C ASP A 67 10.07 -6.41 17.41
N THR A 68 9.18 -5.56 16.89
CA THR A 68 8.55 -5.73 15.56
C THR A 68 8.50 -4.41 14.80
N VAL A 69 8.87 -4.44 13.52
CA VAL A 69 8.66 -3.32 12.61
C VAL A 69 7.54 -3.64 11.61
N VAL A 70 6.62 -2.70 11.44
CA VAL A 70 5.71 -2.64 10.28
C VAL A 70 6.33 -1.71 9.27
N PHE A 71 6.86 -2.26 8.18
CA PHE A 71 7.60 -1.49 7.19
C PHE A 71 6.74 -1.18 5.97
N ILE A 72 6.45 0.11 5.75
CA ILE A 72 5.80 0.62 4.55
C ILE A 72 6.88 1.23 3.66
N PRO A 73 7.14 0.66 2.45
CA PRO A 73 8.09 1.24 1.51
C PRO A 73 7.73 2.67 1.09
N SER A 74 8.72 3.45 0.67
CA SER A 74 8.51 4.79 0.12
C SER A 74 7.80 4.76 -1.25
N ILE A 75 7.45 5.94 -1.75
CA ILE A 75 6.90 6.12 -3.11
C ILE A 75 7.98 6.46 -4.15
N ILE A 76 9.26 6.41 -3.80
CA ILE A 76 10.36 6.74 -4.70
C ILE A 76 10.36 5.82 -5.92
N HIS A 77 10.53 6.38 -7.10
CA HIS A 77 10.68 5.66 -8.36
C HIS A 77 11.86 6.21 -9.17
N PRO A 78 12.43 5.46 -10.09
CA PRO A 78 12.13 4.06 -10.44
C PRO A 78 12.52 3.04 -9.36
N SER A 79 12.05 1.79 -9.51
CA SER A 79 12.13 0.71 -8.51
C SER A 79 13.52 0.49 -7.89
N PHE A 80 14.58 0.57 -8.69
CA PHE A 80 15.95 0.34 -8.21
C PHE A 80 16.41 1.37 -7.16
N LYS A 81 15.84 2.57 -7.15
CA LYS A 81 16.13 3.59 -6.12
C LYS A 81 15.58 3.22 -4.74
N ARG A 82 14.64 2.27 -4.67
CA ARG A 82 14.12 1.74 -3.39
C ARG A 82 14.93 0.58 -2.82
N ILE A 83 15.80 -0.05 -3.61
CA ILE A 83 16.58 -1.21 -3.13
C ILE A 83 17.28 -0.92 -1.79
N PRO A 84 17.98 0.22 -1.61
CA PRO A 84 18.62 0.54 -0.34
C PRO A 84 17.68 0.59 0.86
N GLU A 85 16.38 0.89 0.67
CA GLU A 85 15.42 0.95 1.79
C GLU A 85 15.26 -0.42 2.46
N VAL A 86 15.06 -1.47 1.68
CA VAL A 86 14.86 -2.82 2.21
C VAL A 86 16.18 -3.47 2.65
N GLU A 87 17.30 -3.13 2.01
CA GLU A 87 18.62 -3.55 2.47
C GLU A 87 18.97 -2.94 3.83
N ASN A 88 18.72 -1.64 3.99
CA ASN A 88 18.90 -0.93 5.24
C ASN A 88 17.94 -1.43 6.33
N LEU A 89 16.70 -1.80 5.97
CA LEU A 89 15.76 -2.45 6.88
C LEU A 89 16.37 -3.73 7.46
N VAL A 90 16.84 -4.64 6.61
CA VAL A 90 17.42 -5.92 7.05
C VAL A 90 18.69 -5.68 7.86
N TYR A 91 19.56 -4.77 7.42
CA TYR A 91 20.76 -4.39 8.17
C TYR A 91 20.41 -3.87 9.57
N ALA A 92 19.53 -2.87 9.65
CA ALA A 92 19.16 -2.24 10.91
C ALA A 92 18.45 -3.21 11.87
N ALA A 93 17.58 -4.08 11.33
CA ALA A 93 16.91 -5.11 12.10
C ALA A 93 17.91 -6.08 12.76
N LYS A 94 18.93 -6.53 12.02
CA LYS A 94 20.00 -7.37 12.56
C LYS A 94 20.84 -6.65 13.64
N GLN A 95 21.23 -5.41 13.39
CA GLN A 95 22.05 -4.63 14.32
C GLN A 95 21.31 -4.29 15.62
N SER A 96 20.00 -4.13 15.57
CA SER A 96 19.18 -3.79 16.74
C SER A 96 18.60 -5.00 17.49
N GLY A 97 18.77 -6.23 16.94
CA GLY A 97 18.18 -7.45 17.49
C GLY A 97 16.66 -7.52 17.32
N LEU A 98 16.11 -6.86 16.30
CA LEU A 98 14.68 -6.88 16.00
C LEU A 98 14.25 -8.30 15.63
N ALA A 99 13.16 -8.79 16.25
CA ALA A 99 12.74 -10.17 16.13
C ALA A 99 11.86 -10.42 14.88
N HIS A 100 11.01 -9.45 14.48
CA HIS A 100 10.03 -9.67 13.43
C HIS A 100 9.83 -8.47 12.51
N ILE A 101 9.65 -8.74 11.20
CA ILE A 101 9.34 -7.74 10.19
C ILE A 101 7.96 -8.04 9.60
N ILE A 102 7.02 -7.09 9.70
CA ILE A 102 5.78 -7.09 8.91
C ILE A 102 6.03 -6.15 7.73
N PHE A 103 6.25 -6.71 6.55
CA PHE A 103 6.54 -5.94 5.34
C PHE A 103 5.27 -5.71 4.52
N ILE A 104 4.98 -4.45 4.23
CA ILE A 104 3.83 -4.07 3.40
C ILE A 104 4.29 -4.03 1.94
N GLY A 105 3.92 -5.05 1.19
CA GLY A 105 4.21 -5.19 -0.22
C GLY A 105 3.01 -4.88 -1.10
N TYR A 106 3.17 -5.10 -2.40
CA TYR A 106 2.13 -4.95 -3.40
C TYR A 106 1.95 -6.26 -4.16
N TYR A 107 0.75 -6.58 -4.61
CA TYR A 107 0.45 -7.88 -5.23
C TYR A 107 1.01 -8.03 -6.67
N ALA A 108 1.49 -6.91 -7.27
CA ALA A 108 2.22 -6.93 -8.53
C ALA A 108 3.70 -7.29 -8.33
N ASP A 109 3.98 -8.44 -7.73
CA ASP A 109 5.33 -8.96 -7.43
C ASP A 109 5.72 -10.20 -8.28
N GLN A 110 4.91 -10.52 -9.31
CA GLN A 110 5.15 -11.64 -10.22
C GLN A 110 6.39 -11.36 -11.10
N HIS A 111 7.08 -12.43 -11.50
CA HIS A 111 8.33 -12.36 -12.26
C HIS A 111 8.20 -11.61 -13.60
N ASN A 112 7.06 -11.77 -14.29
CA ASN A 112 6.80 -11.20 -15.62
C ASN A 112 5.83 -10.02 -15.59
N ASN A 113 5.65 -9.36 -14.45
CA ASN A 113 4.75 -8.23 -14.31
C ASN A 113 5.40 -6.97 -14.93
N PRO A 114 4.72 -6.28 -15.87
CA PRO A 114 5.23 -5.07 -16.52
C PRO A 114 5.26 -3.85 -15.60
N PHE A 115 4.59 -3.89 -14.45
CA PHE A 115 4.58 -2.76 -13.52
C PHE A 115 6.00 -2.37 -13.09
N HIS A 116 6.38 -1.14 -13.32
CA HIS A 116 7.75 -0.65 -13.11
C HIS A 116 8.27 -0.80 -11.67
N MET A 117 7.37 -0.95 -10.69
CA MET A 117 7.75 -1.22 -9.29
C MET A 117 7.81 -2.70 -8.93
N SER A 118 7.34 -3.59 -9.80
CA SER A 118 7.34 -5.04 -9.58
C SER A 118 8.72 -5.62 -9.20
N PRO A 119 9.83 -5.21 -9.85
CA PRO A 119 11.16 -5.71 -9.50
C PRO A 119 11.55 -5.44 -8.04
N TYR A 120 11.15 -4.30 -7.48
CA TYR A 120 11.41 -3.99 -6.08
C TYR A 120 10.68 -4.96 -5.13
N PHE A 121 9.39 -5.20 -5.36
CA PHE A 121 8.61 -6.09 -4.50
C PHE A 121 9.07 -7.55 -4.59
N GLY A 122 9.46 -8.00 -5.79
CA GLY A 122 10.07 -9.32 -6.00
C GLY A 122 11.43 -9.44 -5.29
N TYR A 123 12.27 -8.42 -5.36
CA TYR A 123 13.56 -8.36 -4.66
C TYR A 123 13.36 -8.38 -3.14
N ALA A 124 12.50 -7.50 -2.61
CA ALA A 124 12.23 -7.41 -1.17
C ALA A 124 11.74 -8.74 -0.59
N SER A 125 10.82 -9.42 -1.28
CA SER A 125 10.31 -10.73 -0.87
C SER A 125 11.44 -11.78 -0.73
N ARG A 126 12.38 -11.82 -1.67
CA ARG A 126 13.51 -12.76 -1.65
C ARG A 126 14.56 -12.39 -0.61
N LEU A 127 14.87 -11.10 -0.47
CA LEU A 127 15.81 -10.62 0.55
C LEU A 127 15.31 -10.94 1.96
N LEU A 128 14.03 -10.72 2.25
CA LEU A 128 13.43 -11.07 3.54
C LEU A 128 13.51 -12.57 3.80
N ALA A 129 13.19 -13.41 2.81
CA ALA A 129 13.24 -14.87 2.94
C ALA A 129 14.65 -15.41 3.26
N THR A 130 15.71 -14.68 2.88
CA THR A 130 17.10 -15.05 3.14
C THR A 130 17.75 -14.25 4.26
N SER A 131 17.00 -13.34 4.89
CA SER A 131 17.54 -12.44 5.93
C SER A 131 17.91 -13.14 7.23
N GLY A 132 17.28 -14.26 7.54
CA GLY A 132 17.38 -14.93 8.85
C GLY A 132 16.62 -14.23 9.97
N ILE A 133 15.73 -13.28 9.63
CA ILE A 133 14.79 -12.60 10.53
C ILE A 133 13.39 -13.13 10.24
N ASP A 134 12.60 -13.39 11.25
CA ASP A 134 11.20 -13.78 11.06
C ASP A 134 10.41 -12.64 10.40
N TYR A 135 9.54 -12.98 9.44
CA TYR A 135 8.78 -11.96 8.73
C TYR A 135 7.38 -12.41 8.33
N THR A 136 6.48 -11.45 8.25
CA THR A 136 5.15 -11.57 7.63
C THR A 136 5.12 -10.65 6.41
N TYR A 137 4.73 -11.19 5.25
CA TYR A 137 4.66 -10.42 4.02
C TYR A 137 3.20 -10.13 3.66
N VAL A 138 2.78 -8.86 3.79
CA VAL A 138 1.43 -8.42 3.48
C VAL A 138 1.41 -7.82 2.09
N ARG A 139 0.85 -8.54 1.13
CA ARG A 139 0.58 -8.04 -0.22
C ARG A 139 -0.76 -7.32 -0.19
N MET A 140 -0.82 -6.12 -0.71
CA MET A 140 -2.07 -5.38 -0.84
C MET A 140 -2.45 -5.24 -2.31
N ALA A 141 -3.76 -5.31 -2.60
CA ALA A 141 -4.33 -5.02 -3.90
C ALA A 141 -4.30 -3.51 -4.18
N MET A 142 -4.84 -3.08 -5.32
CA MET A 142 -4.84 -1.67 -5.71
C MET A 142 -5.74 -0.85 -4.77
N TYR A 143 -5.27 0.35 -4.42
CA TYR A 143 -6.09 1.27 -3.62
C TYR A 143 -7.28 1.79 -4.42
N MET A 144 -8.48 1.77 -3.83
CA MET A 144 -9.63 2.47 -4.42
C MET A 144 -9.70 3.95 -4.03
N ASP A 145 -9.00 4.36 -2.96
CA ASP A 145 -9.00 5.74 -2.46
C ASP A 145 -8.62 6.80 -3.51
N PRO A 146 -7.66 6.58 -4.44
CA PRO A 146 -7.35 7.54 -5.48
C PRO A 146 -8.49 7.83 -6.46
N LEU A 147 -9.49 6.96 -6.57
CA LEU A 147 -10.64 7.21 -7.45
C LEU A 147 -11.42 8.46 -7.04
N LYS A 148 -11.50 8.74 -5.73
CA LYS A 148 -12.21 9.92 -5.22
C LYS A 148 -11.64 11.26 -5.74
N PRO A 149 -10.34 11.59 -5.57
CA PRO A 149 -9.79 12.85 -6.08
C PRO A 149 -9.77 12.96 -7.61
N TYR A 150 -9.79 11.84 -8.35
CA TYR A 150 -9.84 11.86 -9.81
C TYR A 150 -11.27 11.93 -10.37
N LEU A 151 -12.30 11.66 -9.57
CA LEU A 151 -13.68 11.64 -10.02
C LEU A 151 -14.13 12.95 -10.69
N PRO A 152 -13.82 14.18 -10.18
CA PRO A 152 -14.19 15.42 -10.86
C PRO A 152 -13.61 15.56 -12.27
N GLU A 153 -12.40 15.05 -12.50
CA GLU A 153 -11.78 15.03 -13.82
C GLU A 153 -12.51 14.06 -14.76
N LEU A 154 -12.80 12.85 -14.28
CA LEU A 154 -13.54 11.84 -15.04
C LEU A 154 -14.97 12.33 -15.40
N MET A 155 -15.65 13.00 -14.48
CA MET A 155 -16.95 13.65 -14.74
C MET A 155 -16.87 14.72 -15.82
N LYS A 156 -15.84 15.57 -15.78
CA LYS A 156 -15.61 16.61 -16.79
C LYS A 156 -15.32 16.03 -18.17
N MET A 157 -14.58 14.93 -18.23
CA MET A 157 -14.26 14.23 -19.49
C MET A 157 -15.40 13.35 -19.98
N HIS A 158 -16.36 12.98 -19.13
CA HIS A 158 -17.35 11.93 -19.38
C HIS A 158 -16.74 10.57 -19.78
N LYS A 159 -15.49 10.32 -19.38
CA LYS A 159 -14.72 9.15 -19.82
C LYS A 159 -13.84 8.61 -18.70
N LEU A 160 -13.78 7.28 -18.60
CA LEU A 160 -12.74 6.54 -17.90
C LEU A 160 -11.71 6.10 -18.95
N ILE A 161 -10.51 6.67 -18.90
CA ILE A 161 -9.50 6.54 -19.97
C ILE A 161 -8.38 5.54 -19.63
N TYR A 162 -8.50 4.79 -18.52
CA TYR A 162 -7.46 3.90 -18.03
C TYR A 162 -7.14 2.78 -19.04
N PRO A 163 -5.86 2.59 -19.43
CA PRO A 163 -5.46 1.68 -20.50
C PRO A 163 -5.35 0.21 -20.04
N ALA A 164 -6.40 -0.31 -19.40
CA ALA A 164 -6.45 -1.67 -18.88
C ALA A 164 -7.17 -2.69 -19.82
N GLY A 165 -7.65 -2.25 -21.00
CA GLY A 165 -8.36 -3.12 -21.95
C GLY A 165 -9.57 -3.80 -21.31
N ASP A 166 -9.69 -5.10 -21.49
CA ASP A 166 -10.73 -5.94 -20.85
C ASP A 166 -10.22 -6.60 -19.55
N GLY A 167 -9.07 -6.17 -19.03
CA GLY A 167 -8.50 -6.70 -17.79
C GLY A 167 -9.29 -6.28 -16.55
N ARG A 168 -9.26 -7.14 -15.55
CA ARG A 168 -9.84 -6.88 -14.23
C ARG A 168 -8.75 -6.48 -13.25
N ILE A 169 -9.08 -5.60 -12.34
CA ILE A 169 -8.16 -5.12 -11.30
C ILE A 169 -8.87 -5.24 -9.96
N ASN A 170 -8.20 -5.85 -8.99
CA ASN A 170 -8.71 -5.94 -7.63
C ASN A 170 -8.40 -4.67 -6.85
N TYR A 171 -9.41 -4.13 -6.16
CA TYR A 171 -9.33 -2.90 -5.37
C TYR A 171 -9.68 -3.14 -3.91
N ILE A 172 -9.00 -2.42 -3.03
CA ILE A 172 -9.25 -2.42 -1.57
C ILE A 172 -9.04 -1.01 -1.01
N THR A 173 -9.74 -0.62 0.04
CA THR A 173 -9.51 0.66 0.72
C THR A 173 -8.25 0.64 1.58
N ARG A 174 -7.59 1.79 1.74
CA ARG A 174 -6.48 1.92 2.72
C ARG A 174 -6.94 1.64 4.14
N ASN A 175 -8.20 1.95 4.47
CA ASN A 175 -8.77 1.65 5.77
C ASN A 175 -8.85 0.15 6.03
N ASP A 176 -9.31 -0.64 5.06
CA ASP A 176 -9.37 -2.10 5.20
C ASP A 176 -7.97 -2.71 5.28
N ILE A 177 -7.02 -2.22 4.47
CA ILE A 177 -5.62 -2.65 4.61
C ILE A 177 -5.13 -2.38 6.05
N ALA A 178 -5.40 -1.19 6.59
CA ALA A 178 -5.01 -0.84 7.95
C ALA A 178 -5.67 -1.78 8.99
N ARG A 179 -6.96 -2.10 8.84
CA ARG A 179 -7.65 -3.08 9.70
C ARG A 179 -7.02 -4.46 9.64
N GLY A 180 -6.70 -4.94 8.44
CA GLY A 180 -5.99 -6.21 8.26
C GLY A 180 -4.60 -6.21 8.92
N VAL A 181 -3.83 -5.14 8.76
CA VAL A 181 -2.51 -4.98 9.41
C VAL A 181 -2.64 -4.96 10.94
N ILE A 182 -3.64 -4.25 11.49
CA ILE A 182 -3.89 -4.24 12.94
C ILE A 182 -4.31 -5.62 13.45
N ALA A 183 -5.10 -6.37 12.69
CA ALA A 183 -5.46 -7.74 13.06
C ALA A 183 -4.21 -8.66 13.14
N ILE A 184 -3.27 -8.52 12.19
CA ILE A 184 -1.98 -9.22 12.23
C ILE A 184 -1.14 -8.81 13.45
N ILE A 185 -1.06 -7.51 13.74
CA ILE A 185 -0.33 -6.99 14.91
C ILE A 185 -0.88 -7.56 16.22
N LYS A 186 -2.21 -7.63 16.34
CA LYS A 186 -2.89 -8.10 17.56
C LYS A 186 -2.79 -9.60 17.78
N ASN A 187 -2.51 -10.37 16.75
CA ASN A 187 -2.49 -11.83 16.82
C ASN A 187 -1.18 -12.41 16.28
N PRO A 188 -0.15 -12.63 17.14
CA PRO A 188 1.11 -13.23 16.73
C PRO A 188 0.99 -14.62 16.06
N ASP A 189 -0.09 -15.37 16.28
CA ASP A 189 -0.31 -16.67 15.61
C ASP A 189 -0.53 -16.52 14.10
N THR A 190 -0.77 -15.31 13.61
CA THR A 190 -0.86 -14.97 12.19
C THR A 190 0.51 -14.68 11.56
N TRP A 191 1.57 -14.60 12.33
CA TRP A 191 2.91 -14.23 11.85
C TRP A 191 3.59 -15.35 11.06
N GLY A 192 4.65 -15.00 10.34
CA GLY A 192 5.41 -15.95 9.52
C GLY A 192 4.70 -16.37 8.22
N LYS A 193 3.61 -15.70 7.86
CA LYS A 193 2.78 -16.03 6.69
C LYS A 193 2.87 -14.95 5.61
N ARG A 194 2.35 -15.28 4.44
CA ARG A 194 2.16 -14.36 3.32
C ARG A 194 0.67 -14.15 3.10
N TYR A 195 0.21 -12.91 3.21
CA TYR A 195 -1.19 -12.52 3.05
C TYR A 195 -1.40 -11.73 1.76
N LEU A 196 -2.60 -11.84 1.19
CA LEU A 196 -3.09 -10.95 0.17
C LEU A 196 -4.33 -10.21 0.71
N LEU A 197 -4.16 -8.96 1.12
CA LEU A 197 -5.29 -8.10 1.45
C LEU A 197 -5.90 -7.58 0.14
N SER A 198 -7.00 -8.17 -0.25
CA SER A 198 -7.77 -7.86 -1.46
C SER A 198 -9.22 -7.54 -1.12
N GLY A 199 -9.86 -6.76 -1.97
CA GLY A 199 -11.28 -6.50 -1.93
C GLY A 199 -11.96 -7.15 -3.13
N TYR A 200 -12.50 -6.33 -4.05
CA TYR A 200 -13.27 -6.80 -5.19
C TYR A 200 -12.60 -6.44 -6.50
N SER A 201 -12.72 -7.34 -7.48
CA SER A 201 -12.21 -7.14 -8.83
C SER A 201 -13.26 -6.50 -9.71
N TYR A 202 -12.87 -5.46 -10.45
CA TYR A 202 -13.72 -4.79 -11.45
C TYR A 202 -12.99 -4.73 -12.78
N ASP A 203 -13.72 -4.97 -13.88
CA ASP A 203 -13.27 -4.49 -15.17
C ASP A 203 -13.54 -2.99 -15.31
N MET A 204 -13.00 -2.38 -16.34
CA MET A 204 -13.09 -0.92 -16.48
C MET A 204 -14.50 -0.43 -16.89
N LYS A 205 -15.34 -1.31 -17.44
CA LYS A 205 -16.75 -0.98 -17.78
C LYS A 205 -17.59 -0.99 -16.50
N GLU A 206 -17.40 -2.01 -15.63
CA GLU A 206 -18.01 -2.08 -14.31
C GLU A 206 -17.59 -0.88 -13.47
N LEU A 207 -16.28 -0.54 -13.48
CA LEU A 207 -15.74 0.63 -12.76
C LEU A 207 -16.39 1.93 -13.26
N ALA A 208 -16.49 2.14 -14.57
CA ALA A 208 -17.13 3.31 -15.16
C ALA A 208 -18.63 3.42 -14.81
N ALA A 209 -19.35 2.29 -14.80
CA ALA A 209 -20.76 2.24 -14.39
C ALA A 209 -20.95 2.64 -12.92
N ILE A 210 -20.13 2.11 -12.02
CA ILE A 210 -20.18 2.45 -10.57
C ILE A 210 -19.85 3.94 -10.35
N LEU A 211 -18.83 4.47 -11.05
CA LEU A 211 -18.47 5.89 -10.96
C LEU A 211 -19.58 6.80 -11.51
N SER A 212 -20.27 6.37 -12.59
CA SER A 212 -21.42 7.08 -13.15
C SER A 212 -22.58 7.14 -12.15
N GLU A 213 -22.94 6.02 -11.55
CA GLU A 213 -24.01 5.94 -10.53
C GLU A 213 -23.69 6.83 -9.34
N ALA A 214 -22.48 6.73 -8.79
CA ALA A 214 -22.09 7.50 -7.61
C ALA A 214 -22.03 9.01 -7.86
N SER A 215 -21.60 9.44 -9.07
CA SER A 215 -21.45 10.86 -9.41
C SER A 215 -22.70 11.50 -10.01
N GLY A 216 -23.69 10.72 -10.45
CA GLY A 216 -24.84 11.20 -11.23
C GLY A 216 -24.47 11.71 -12.63
N THR A 217 -23.26 11.44 -13.11
CA THR A 217 -22.74 11.87 -14.42
C THR A 217 -22.37 10.65 -15.25
N GLU A 218 -22.85 10.55 -16.48
CA GLU A 218 -22.47 9.43 -17.36
C GLU A 218 -20.97 9.47 -17.66
N ILE A 219 -20.25 8.40 -17.27
CA ILE A 219 -18.82 8.17 -17.52
C ILE A 219 -18.69 6.89 -18.33
N LYS A 220 -18.19 6.98 -19.57
CA LYS A 220 -18.01 5.82 -20.46
C LYS A 220 -16.58 5.33 -20.41
N TYR A 221 -16.38 4.02 -20.48
CA TYR A 221 -15.04 3.47 -20.64
C TYR A 221 -14.56 3.65 -22.08
N GLU A 222 -13.58 4.52 -22.27
CA GLU A 222 -12.93 4.81 -23.55
C GLU A 222 -11.41 4.89 -23.33
N PRO A 223 -10.70 3.73 -23.32
CA PRO A 223 -9.28 3.71 -23.02
C PRO A 223 -8.44 4.46 -24.04
N VAL A 224 -7.42 5.15 -23.56
CA VAL A 224 -6.37 5.70 -24.41
C VAL A 224 -5.20 4.72 -24.52
N SER A 225 -4.20 5.00 -25.38
CA SER A 225 -2.98 4.20 -25.41
C SER A 225 -2.15 4.38 -24.13
N LEU A 226 -1.25 3.42 -23.85
CA LEU A 226 -0.32 3.53 -22.71
C LEU A 226 0.54 4.78 -22.80
N GLU A 227 0.99 5.15 -24.00
CA GLU A 227 1.79 6.34 -24.27
C GLU A 227 1.01 7.62 -23.97
N THR A 228 -0.22 7.73 -24.52
CA THR A 228 -1.09 8.88 -24.29
C THR A 228 -1.40 9.03 -22.79
N PHE A 229 -1.70 7.93 -22.11
CA PHE A 229 -1.98 7.94 -20.67
C PHE A 229 -0.74 8.40 -19.88
N ALA A 230 0.44 7.90 -20.25
CA ALA A 230 1.69 8.28 -19.60
C ALA A 230 1.97 9.79 -19.78
N GLU A 231 1.73 10.35 -20.95
CA GLU A 231 1.92 11.79 -21.21
C GLU A 231 0.94 12.67 -20.41
N MET A 232 -0.32 12.24 -20.30
CA MET A 232 -1.36 12.99 -19.54
C MET A 232 -1.08 13.10 -18.05
N TYR A 233 -0.41 12.11 -17.45
CA TYR A 233 -0.18 12.01 -16.01
C TYR A 233 1.31 12.07 -15.61
N ASP A 234 2.17 12.71 -16.43
CA ASP A 234 3.63 12.77 -16.20
C ASP A 234 4.08 13.84 -15.19
N GLU A 235 3.24 14.20 -14.25
CA GLU A 235 3.60 15.08 -13.14
C GLU A 235 3.50 14.35 -11.78
N PRO A 236 4.61 14.14 -11.07
CA PRO A 236 6.01 14.51 -11.40
C PRO A 236 6.58 13.62 -12.52
N LYS A 237 7.60 14.12 -13.23
CA LYS A 237 8.21 13.44 -14.40
C LYS A 237 8.52 11.96 -14.14
N GLY A 238 8.05 11.10 -15.03
CA GLY A 238 8.17 9.64 -14.97
C GLY A 238 7.02 8.97 -14.21
N PHE A 239 6.12 9.74 -13.58
CA PHE A 239 4.98 9.18 -12.86
C PHE A 239 3.92 8.62 -13.82
N GLY A 240 3.68 9.27 -14.95
CA GLY A 240 2.75 8.78 -15.98
C GLY A 240 3.14 7.42 -16.52
N ALA A 241 4.43 7.21 -16.84
CA ALA A 241 4.94 5.91 -17.29
C ALA A 241 4.79 4.82 -16.20
N LEU A 242 4.97 5.19 -14.93
CA LEU A 242 4.74 4.29 -13.80
C LEU A 242 3.26 3.86 -13.72
N LEU A 243 2.32 4.80 -13.81
CA LEU A 243 0.89 4.51 -13.78
C LEU A 243 0.46 3.68 -15.00
N ALA A 244 0.92 4.04 -16.21
CA ALA A 244 0.62 3.29 -17.43
C ALA A 244 1.08 1.83 -17.31
N SER A 245 2.28 1.58 -16.78
CA SER A 245 2.79 0.21 -16.57
C SER A 245 1.95 -0.60 -15.59
N MET A 246 1.28 0.05 -14.64
CA MET A 246 0.37 -0.61 -13.71
C MET A 246 -0.92 -1.05 -14.43
N TYR A 247 -1.48 -0.20 -15.29
CA TYR A 247 -2.65 -0.57 -16.09
C TYR A 247 -2.32 -1.63 -17.16
N ASP A 248 -1.10 -1.62 -17.74
CA ASP A 248 -0.61 -2.72 -18.58
C ASP A 248 -0.60 -4.05 -17.83
N ALA A 249 -0.18 -4.05 -16.56
CA ALA A 249 -0.28 -5.25 -15.73
C ALA A 249 -1.74 -5.69 -15.52
N GLY A 250 -2.67 -4.75 -15.36
CA GLY A 250 -4.11 -5.01 -15.31
C GLY A 250 -4.63 -5.63 -16.61
N ALA A 251 -4.27 -5.04 -17.76
CA ALA A 251 -4.65 -5.55 -19.08
C ALA A 251 -4.19 -6.99 -19.34
N ARG A 252 -3.07 -7.39 -18.73
CA ARG A 252 -2.54 -8.77 -18.80
C ARG A 252 -3.13 -9.72 -17.75
N GLY A 253 -4.13 -9.30 -16.98
CA GLY A 253 -4.75 -10.13 -15.93
C GLY A 253 -3.85 -10.38 -14.69
N LEU A 254 -2.77 -9.62 -14.52
CA LEU A 254 -1.83 -9.81 -13.42
C LEU A 254 -2.27 -9.11 -12.12
N LEU A 255 -3.32 -8.31 -12.18
CA LEU A 255 -3.89 -7.56 -11.06
C LEU A 255 -5.32 -8.04 -10.69
N ASP A 256 -5.74 -9.21 -11.17
CA ASP A 256 -7.01 -9.85 -10.85
C ASP A 256 -6.78 -11.02 -9.89
N GLN A 257 -6.31 -10.72 -8.68
CA GLN A 257 -6.07 -11.71 -7.64
C GLN A 257 -6.99 -11.43 -6.45
N GLU A 258 -7.73 -12.43 -6.02
CA GLU A 258 -8.62 -12.39 -4.88
C GLU A 258 -8.14 -13.34 -3.78
N SER A 259 -8.44 -13.00 -2.53
CA SER A 259 -8.14 -13.81 -1.35
C SER A 259 -9.18 -13.57 -0.27
N ASN A 260 -9.40 -14.57 0.56
CA ASN A 260 -10.22 -14.46 1.77
C ASN A 260 -9.40 -14.01 3.01
N ASP A 261 -8.12 -13.64 2.82
CA ASP A 261 -7.23 -13.32 3.95
C ASP A 261 -7.76 -12.15 4.78
N PHE A 262 -8.30 -11.10 4.14
CA PHE A 262 -8.90 -9.99 4.86
C PHE A 262 -10.07 -10.46 5.74
N GLN A 263 -11.00 -11.22 5.16
CA GLN A 263 -12.15 -11.75 5.90
C GLN A 263 -11.73 -12.67 7.05
N GLN A 264 -10.71 -13.51 6.85
CA GLN A 264 -10.20 -14.41 7.90
C GLN A 264 -9.52 -13.62 9.04
N LEU A 265 -8.81 -12.53 8.73
CA LEU A 265 -8.09 -11.72 9.71
C LEU A 265 -9.04 -10.81 10.51
N VAL A 266 -10.01 -10.18 9.83
CA VAL A 266 -10.84 -9.12 10.39
C VAL A 266 -12.24 -9.63 10.79
N ASN A 267 -12.64 -10.79 10.27
CA ASN A 267 -13.99 -11.40 10.41
C ASN A 267 -15.11 -10.51 9.83
N GLU A 268 -14.78 -9.75 8.79
CA GLU A 268 -15.71 -8.91 8.04
C GLU A 268 -15.36 -8.94 6.55
N GLN A 269 -16.31 -8.54 5.69
CA GLN A 269 -16.03 -8.33 4.27
C GLN A 269 -15.32 -6.99 4.06
N PRO A 270 -14.43 -6.89 3.05
CA PRO A 270 -13.86 -5.62 2.66
C PRO A 270 -14.95 -4.67 2.11
N GLN A 271 -14.72 -3.38 2.22
CA GLN A 271 -15.63 -2.36 1.71
C GLN A 271 -15.75 -2.45 0.17
N THR A 272 -16.98 -2.40 -0.35
CA THR A 272 -17.21 -2.34 -1.80
C THR A 272 -16.92 -0.95 -2.35
N LEU A 273 -16.67 -0.82 -3.65
CA LEU A 273 -16.46 0.48 -4.28
C LEU A 273 -17.71 1.37 -4.18
N GLN A 274 -18.89 0.79 -4.33
CA GLN A 274 -20.15 1.53 -4.18
C GLN A 274 -20.28 2.15 -2.79
N SER A 275 -20.08 1.35 -1.73
CA SER A 275 -20.13 1.84 -0.36
C SER A 275 -19.06 2.91 -0.09
N PHE A 276 -17.83 2.68 -0.57
CA PHE A 276 -16.74 3.64 -0.43
C PHE A 276 -17.09 5.00 -1.07
N LEU A 277 -17.64 5.01 -2.26
CA LEU A 277 -18.01 6.26 -2.95
C LEU A 277 -19.18 6.95 -2.27
N GLN A 278 -20.22 6.20 -1.83
CA GLN A 278 -21.39 6.76 -1.11
C GLN A 278 -20.99 7.47 0.19
N GLU A 279 -19.99 6.97 0.90
CA GLU A 279 -19.50 7.57 2.15
C GLU A 279 -18.56 8.78 1.89
N ASN A 280 -18.05 8.94 0.68
CA ASN A 280 -16.94 9.85 0.38
C ASN A 280 -17.25 10.89 -0.70
N ILE A 281 -18.40 10.87 -1.35
CA ILE A 281 -18.94 11.86 -2.27
C ILE A 281 -20.09 12.59 -1.63
#